data_e743ca6c301a8c6a09d644c664f30c84
#
_entry.id   e743ca6c301a8c6a09d644c664f30c84
#
_cell.length_a   1.000
_cell.length_b   1.000
_cell.length_c   1.000
_cell.angle_alpha   90.00
_cell.angle_beta   90.00
_cell.angle_gamma   90.00
#
_symmetry.space_group_name_H-M   'P 1'
#
loop_
_entity.id
_entity.type
_entity.pdbx_description
1 polymer ?
#
loop_
_entity_poly.entity_id
_entity_poly.type
_entity_poly.pdbx_seq_one_letter_code
_entity_poly.pdbx_strand_id
1 'polypeptide(L)'
;MTVKNRFVVPPMGNNFANSDGTWSDESVAYYGERAKGQFGLITIEATVVHKGAKGGPKKPCLYDDNSIESLKKITDACHEEGAKVSIQLQNAGPEGNAKNAGAPIQAATAIASADGRDIPEEVSTEKVYELVKGYGEAAERAMKGGADAVEIHMAHGYLVNSFMSPRTNKRVDEFGGNFENRMRFSRLIIEEVKKKTEGKIAVLARINSTEDMFGGLDNHDMCAVASY
;
A
#
# COMPACT_ATOMS: atom_id res chain seq x y z
N MET A 1 8.67 -6.00 16.52
CA MET A 1 9.42 -6.83 15.54
C MET A 1 10.91 -6.54 15.69
N THR A 2 11.77 -7.57 15.69
CA THR A 2 13.23 -7.43 15.68
C THR A 2 13.76 -8.03 14.38
N VAL A 3 14.67 -7.34 13.71
CA VAL A 3 15.34 -7.78 12.48
C VAL A 3 16.81 -8.09 12.75
N LYS A 4 17.40 -9.05 12.04
CA LYS A 4 18.81 -9.51 12.27
C LYS A 4 19.87 -8.46 11.92
N ASN A 5 19.53 -7.49 11.05
CA ASN A 5 20.38 -6.37 10.66
C ASN A 5 19.54 -5.24 10.06
N ARG A 6 20.17 -4.13 9.64
CA ARG A 6 19.50 -2.94 9.12
C ARG A 6 19.34 -2.92 7.58
N PHE A 7 19.71 -3.98 6.89
CA PHE A 7 19.53 -4.07 5.43
C PHE A 7 18.10 -4.46 5.09
N VAL A 8 17.45 -3.65 4.27
CA VAL A 8 16.06 -3.81 3.87
C VAL A 8 15.97 -3.90 2.35
N VAL A 9 15.24 -4.88 1.84
CA VAL A 9 14.79 -4.90 0.44
C VAL A 9 13.53 -4.05 0.35
N PRO A 10 13.54 -2.93 -0.39
CA PRO A 10 12.36 -2.10 -0.56
C PRO A 10 11.32 -2.79 -1.46
N PRO A 11 10.04 -2.34 -1.43
CA PRO A 11 8.99 -2.90 -2.27
C PRO A 11 9.21 -2.51 -3.75
N MET A 12 9.56 -3.49 -4.57
CA MET A 12 9.84 -3.31 -6.01
C MET A 12 8.89 -4.16 -6.83
N GLY A 13 8.07 -3.51 -7.68
CA GLY A 13 7.17 -4.20 -8.60
C GLY A 13 7.95 -5.09 -9.58
N ASN A 14 7.72 -6.39 -9.54
CA ASN A 14 8.41 -7.36 -10.39
C ASN A 14 7.53 -7.95 -11.51
N ASN A 15 6.20 -7.80 -11.41
CA ASN A 15 5.21 -8.32 -12.35
C ASN A 15 5.23 -9.88 -12.47
N PHE A 16 5.59 -10.59 -11.41
CA PHE A 16 5.59 -12.05 -11.38
C PHE A 16 4.28 -12.65 -10.86
N ALA A 17 3.36 -11.85 -10.32
CA ALA A 17 2.08 -12.36 -9.87
C ALA A 17 1.29 -13.04 -11.01
N ASN A 18 0.51 -14.05 -10.68
CA ASN A 18 -0.42 -14.69 -11.57
C ASN A 18 -1.55 -13.71 -11.99
N SER A 19 -2.26 -14.02 -13.04
CA SER A 19 -3.36 -13.19 -13.54
C SER A 19 -4.52 -13.03 -12.55
N ASP A 20 -4.72 -14.03 -11.69
CA ASP A 20 -5.71 -14.03 -10.60
C ASP A 20 -5.30 -13.19 -9.38
N GLY A 21 -4.05 -12.73 -9.33
CA GLY A 21 -3.50 -11.92 -8.24
C GLY A 21 -2.81 -12.71 -7.13
N THR A 22 -2.70 -14.03 -7.27
CA THR A 22 -1.87 -14.85 -6.38
C THR A 22 -0.38 -14.69 -6.72
N TRP A 23 0.52 -15.01 -5.78
CA TRP A 23 1.95 -15.03 -6.06
C TRP A 23 2.34 -16.32 -6.79
N SER A 24 3.18 -16.18 -7.81
CA SER A 24 3.71 -17.30 -8.58
C SER A 24 4.91 -17.94 -7.90
N ASP A 25 5.37 -19.09 -8.41
CA ASP A 25 6.62 -19.72 -7.96
C ASP A 25 7.85 -18.84 -8.28
N GLU A 26 7.81 -18.03 -9.34
CA GLU A 26 8.84 -17.02 -9.62
C GLU A 26 8.90 -15.95 -8.53
N SER A 27 7.74 -15.54 -7.98
CA SER A 27 7.71 -14.63 -6.83
C SER A 27 8.36 -15.27 -5.60
N VAL A 28 8.10 -16.54 -5.33
CA VAL A 28 8.72 -17.28 -4.21
C VAL A 28 10.24 -17.32 -4.38
N ALA A 29 10.72 -17.71 -5.56
CA ALA A 29 12.14 -17.74 -5.88
C ALA A 29 12.79 -16.35 -5.77
N TYR A 30 12.13 -15.32 -6.30
CA TYR A 30 12.63 -13.94 -6.27
C TYR A 30 12.87 -13.42 -4.85
N TYR A 31 11.94 -13.63 -3.93
CA TYR A 31 12.07 -13.17 -2.55
C TYR A 31 12.98 -14.10 -1.72
N GLY A 32 12.95 -15.42 -1.96
CA GLY A 32 13.84 -16.38 -1.33
C GLY A 32 15.32 -16.12 -1.64
N GLU A 33 15.67 -15.81 -2.89
CA GLU A 33 17.06 -15.45 -3.25
C GLU A 33 17.55 -14.18 -2.54
N ARG A 34 16.65 -13.22 -2.30
CA ARG A 34 16.99 -12.01 -1.51
C ARG A 34 17.21 -12.36 -0.04
N ALA A 35 16.41 -13.27 0.50
CA ALA A 35 16.59 -13.72 1.87
C ALA A 35 17.94 -14.43 2.07
N LYS A 36 18.39 -15.26 1.11
CA LYS A 36 19.76 -15.83 1.08
C LYS A 36 20.84 -14.75 1.06
N GLY A 37 20.57 -13.58 0.48
CA GLY A 37 21.44 -12.42 0.52
C GLY A 37 21.57 -11.75 1.90
N GLN A 38 21.00 -12.37 2.95
CA GLN A 38 21.11 -11.98 4.35
C GLN A 38 20.47 -10.63 4.70
N PHE A 39 19.46 -10.16 3.96
CA PHE A 39 18.67 -8.99 4.35
C PHE A 39 17.88 -9.26 5.65
N GLY A 40 17.80 -8.23 6.49
CA GLY A 40 17.03 -8.32 7.76
C GLY A 40 15.53 -8.22 7.55
N LEU A 41 15.09 -7.41 6.60
CA LEU A 41 13.69 -7.22 6.23
C LEU A 41 13.54 -7.26 4.71
N ILE A 42 12.54 -7.98 4.23
CA ILE A 42 12.16 -8.02 2.81
C ILE A 42 10.74 -7.47 2.71
N THR A 43 10.57 -6.36 1.96
CA THR A 43 9.24 -5.81 1.70
C THR A 43 8.76 -6.29 0.34
N ILE A 44 7.68 -7.06 0.35
CA ILE A 44 6.99 -7.53 -0.85
C ILE A 44 6.37 -6.32 -1.57
N GLU A 45 6.38 -6.37 -2.90
CA GLU A 45 5.89 -5.31 -3.78
C GLU A 45 4.47 -4.84 -3.44
N ALA A 46 4.14 -3.65 -3.97
CA ALA A 46 2.82 -3.07 -3.88
C ALA A 46 1.71 -4.07 -4.22
N THR A 47 0.93 -4.41 -3.20
CA THR A 47 -0.10 -5.44 -3.19
C THR A 47 -1.48 -4.80 -3.06
N VAL A 48 -2.38 -5.18 -3.94
CA VAL A 48 -3.70 -4.55 -4.10
C VAL A 48 -4.64 -4.96 -2.97
N VAL A 49 -5.22 -3.98 -2.28
CA VAL A 49 -6.08 -4.19 -1.10
C VAL A 49 -7.58 -4.15 -1.41
N HIS A 50 -7.98 -3.74 -2.60
CA HIS A 50 -9.38 -3.56 -2.98
C HIS A 50 -9.62 -3.95 -4.45
N LYS A 51 -10.72 -4.65 -4.75
CA LYS A 51 -11.16 -4.89 -6.12
C LYS A 51 -11.35 -3.56 -6.85
N GLY A 52 -10.83 -3.44 -8.07
CA GLY A 52 -10.87 -2.17 -8.81
C GLY A 52 -9.71 -1.22 -8.51
N ALA A 53 -8.73 -1.61 -7.68
CA ALA A 53 -7.57 -0.78 -7.33
C ALA A 53 -6.27 -1.18 -8.06
N LYS A 54 -6.34 -2.06 -9.06
CA LYS A 54 -5.18 -2.57 -9.80
C LYS A 54 -4.54 -1.50 -10.69
N GLY A 55 -3.27 -1.20 -10.47
CA GLY A 55 -2.48 -0.35 -11.35
C GLY A 55 -1.88 -1.07 -12.56
N GLY A 56 -1.78 -2.40 -12.54
CA GLY A 56 -1.20 -3.23 -13.60
C GLY A 56 -1.78 -4.64 -13.64
N PRO A 57 -1.58 -5.38 -14.76
CA PRO A 57 -2.24 -6.67 -14.96
C PRO A 57 -1.71 -7.77 -14.05
N LYS A 58 -0.41 -7.76 -13.75
CA LYS A 58 0.27 -8.77 -12.92
C LYS A 58 0.64 -8.20 -11.55
N LYS A 59 -0.36 -7.74 -10.79
CA LYS A 59 -0.18 -7.24 -9.43
C LYS A 59 -0.76 -8.22 -8.43
N PRO A 60 -0.01 -8.54 -7.35
CA PRO A 60 -0.53 -9.37 -6.29
C PRO A 60 -1.69 -8.67 -5.58
N CYS A 61 -2.63 -9.45 -5.07
CA CYS A 61 -3.86 -8.96 -4.46
C CYS A 61 -4.08 -9.61 -3.10
N LEU A 62 -4.56 -8.84 -2.13
CA LEU A 62 -4.97 -9.30 -0.80
C LEU A 62 -6.41 -8.89 -0.45
N TYR A 63 -7.25 -8.65 -1.46
CA TYR A 63 -8.65 -8.30 -1.23
C TYR A 63 -9.57 -9.53 -1.00
N ASP A 64 -9.06 -10.74 -1.20
CA ASP A 64 -9.73 -12.01 -0.85
C ASP A 64 -8.72 -13.02 -0.28
N ASP A 65 -9.21 -14.17 0.17
CA ASP A 65 -8.39 -15.16 0.88
C ASP A 65 -7.56 -16.05 -0.06
N ASN A 66 -7.80 -16.02 -1.38
CA ASN A 66 -7.14 -16.88 -2.36
C ASN A 66 -5.61 -16.74 -2.38
N SER A 67 -5.11 -15.57 -2.00
CA SER A 67 -3.68 -15.27 -2.02
C SER A 67 -2.93 -15.68 -0.74
N ILE A 68 -3.62 -16.07 0.34
CA ILE A 68 -2.99 -16.37 1.64
C ILE A 68 -1.98 -17.49 1.51
N GLU A 69 -2.35 -18.60 0.85
CA GLU A 69 -1.50 -19.77 0.73
C GLU A 69 -0.25 -19.50 -0.14
N SER A 70 -0.41 -18.75 -1.23
CA SER A 70 0.73 -18.36 -2.08
C SER A 70 1.66 -17.37 -1.38
N LEU A 71 1.10 -16.46 -0.56
CA LEU A 71 1.89 -15.57 0.29
C LEU A 71 2.71 -16.37 1.31
N LYS A 72 2.08 -17.36 1.94
CA LYS A 72 2.75 -18.20 2.94
C LYS A 72 4.01 -18.88 2.40
N LYS A 73 4.02 -19.32 1.15
CA LYS A 73 5.21 -19.87 0.52
C LYS A 73 6.39 -18.86 0.48
N ILE A 74 6.10 -17.58 0.24
CA ILE A 74 7.12 -16.53 0.23
C ILE A 74 7.61 -16.27 1.65
N THR A 75 6.71 -16.14 2.61
CA THR A 75 7.09 -15.86 4.00
C THR A 75 7.89 -17.01 4.59
N ASP A 76 7.50 -18.27 4.34
CA ASP A 76 8.25 -19.45 4.77
C ASP A 76 9.67 -19.45 4.18
N ALA A 77 9.82 -19.26 2.87
CA ALA A 77 11.13 -19.21 2.20
C ALA A 77 12.03 -18.07 2.74
N CYS A 78 11.46 -16.93 3.11
CA CYS A 78 12.21 -15.84 3.71
C CYS A 78 12.57 -16.11 5.17
N HIS A 79 11.67 -16.71 5.94
CA HIS A 79 11.88 -17.06 7.34
C HIS A 79 12.93 -18.16 7.52
N GLU A 80 13.01 -19.14 6.61
CA GLU A 80 14.06 -20.16 6.59
C GLU A 80 15.47 -19.55 6.58
N GLU A 81 15.65 -18.40 5.95
CA GLU A 81 16.89 -17.64 5.89
C GLU A 81 17.01 -16.58 7.02
N GLY A 82 16.06 -16.55 7.96
CA GLY A 82 16.02 -15.64 9.10
C GLY A 82 15.69 -14.19 8.74
N ALA A 83 15.16 -13.91 7.55
CA ALA A 83 14.64 -12.60 7.18
C ALA A 83 13.24 -12.41 7.72
N LYS A 84 12.87 -11.16 8.06
CA LYS A 84 11.50 -10.76 8.34
C LYS A 84 10.82 -10.30 7.05
N VAL A 85 9.48 -10.43 6.97
CA VAL A 85 8.72 -10.09 5.78
C VAL A 85 7.70 -8.98 6.09
N SER A 86 7.75 -7.93 5.30
CA SER A 86 6.71 -6.88 5.22
C SER A 86 5.99 -6.96 3.88
N ILE A 87 4.75 -6.49 3.80
CA ILE A 87 4.00 -6.38 2.55
C ILE A 87 3.53 -4.96 2.38
N GLN A 88 3.82 -4.35 1.22
CA GLN A 88 3.32 -3.02 0.92
C GLN A 88 1.86 -3.09 0.46
N LEU A 89 0.94 -2.54 1.26
CA LEU A 89 -0.49 -2.44 0.98
C LEU A 89 -0.78 -1.19 0.15
N GLN A 90 -1.42 -1.37 -1.00
CA GLN A 90 -1.63 -0.29 -1.98
C GLN A 90 -3.03 -0.30 -2.58
N ASN A 91 -3.52 0.91 -2.84
CA ASN A 91 -4.54 1.20 -3.85
C ASN A 91 -3.91 2.18 -4.85
N ALA A 92 -3.90 1.83 -6.14
CA ALA A 92 -3.24 2.63 -7.15
C ALA A 92 -3.85 4.04 -7.30
N GLY A 93 -5.14 4.21 -6.98
CA GLY A 93 -5.77 5.52 -7.00
C GLY A 93 -5.64 6.22 -8.37
N PRO A 94 -5.31 7.52 -8.39
CA PRO A 94 -5.19 8.29 -9.65
C PRO A 94 -4.04 7.80 -10.55
N GLU A 95 -3.06 7.08 -10.02
CA GLU A 95 -1.97 6.45 -10.80
C GLU A 95 -2.36 5.05 -11.33
N GLY A 96 -3.62 4.67 -11.14
CA GLY A 96 -4.19 3.43 -11.61
C GLY A 96 -4.42 3.40 -13.12
N ASN A 97 -5.01 2.31 -13.58
CA ASN A 97 -5.44 2.15 -14.95
C ASN A 97 -6.80 1.45 -14.97
N ALA A 98 -7.83 2.12 -15.45
CA ALA A 98 -9.21 1.64 -15.44
C ALA A 98 -9.38 0.28 -16.14
N LYS A 99 -8.65 0.05 -17.24
CA LYS A 99 -8.66 -1.23 -17.96
C LYS A 99 -8.11 -2.38 -17.11
N ASN A 100 -7.01 -2.15 -16.38
CA ASN A 100 -6.42 -3.17 -15.52
C ASN A 100 -7.23 -3.40 -14.24
N ALA A 101 -7.84 -2.33 -13.74
CA ALA A 101 -8.69 -2.37 -12.55
C ALA A 101 -10.06 -3.03 -12.82
N GLY A 102 -10.54 -2.98 -14.07
CA GLY A 102 -11.90 -3.39 -14.42
C GLY A 102 -12.98 -2.47 -13.85
N ALA A 103 -12.60 -1.26 -13.42
CA ALA A 103 -13.45 -0.24 -12.81
C ALA A 103 -12.82 1.14 -13.00
N PRO A 104 -13.59 2.24 -12.88
CA PRO A 104 -13.04 3.59 -12.86
C PRO A 104 -11.97 3.73 -11.76
N ILE A 105 -10.88 4.44 -12.09
CA ILE A 105 -9.86 4.79 -11.08
C ILE A 105 -10.40 5.83 -10.11
N GLN A 106 -9.90 5.82 -8.90
CA GLN A 106 -10.42 6.60 -7.78
C GLN A 106 -9.36 7.54 -7.21
N ALA A 107 -9.77 8.71 -6.72
CA ALA A 107 -8.90 9.66 -6.04
C ALA A 107 -9.65 10.46 -4.97
N ALA A 108 -8.92 11.25 -4.19
CA ALA A 108 -9.51 12.19 -3.25
C ALA A 108 -10.42 13.20 -3.95
N THR A 109 -10.03 13.65 -5.14
CA THR A 109 -10.78 14.58 -6.00
C THR A 109 -10.56 14.18 -7.46
N ALA A 110 -11.47 14.52 -8.37
CA ALA A 110 -11.41 14.18 -9.80
C ALA A 110 -10.33 15.01 -10.55
N ILE A 111 -9.08 14.88 -10.13
CA ILE A 111 -7.90 15.52 -10.72
C ILE A 111 -7.03 14.42 -11.33
N ALA A 112 -6.74 14.54 -12.63
CA ALA A 112 -5.88 13.59 -13.34
C ALA A 112 -4.47 13.55 -12.72
N SER A 113 -3.81 12.39 -12.81
CA SER A 113 -2.40 12.23 -12.48
C SER A 113 -1.52 13.10 -13.39
N ALA A 114 -0.24 13.27 -13.02
CA ALA A 114 0.70 14.09 -13.78
C ALA A 114 0.89 13.61 -15.25
N ASP A 115 0.76 12.31 -15.49
CA ASP A 115 0.86 11.72 -16.85
C ASP A 115 -0.43 11.89 -17.70
N GLY A 116 -1.50 12.45 -17.14
CA GLY A 116 -2.73 12.78 -17.87
C GLY A 116 -3.48 11.59 -18.45
N ARG A 117 -3.37 10.39 -17.85
CA ARG A 117 -4.00 9.17 -18.37
C ARG A 117 -5.52 9.26 -18.30
N ASP A 118 -6.08 8.87 -17.16
CA ASP A 118 -7.52 8.88 -16.92
C ASP A 118 -7.87 9.93 -15.87
N ILE A 119 -9.05 10.56 -15.98
CA ILE A 119 -9.57 11.39 -14.89
C ILE A 119 -10.22 10.46 -13.87
N PRO A 120 -9.73 10.42 -12.62
CA PRO A 120 -10.30 9.56 -11.60
C PRO A 120 -11.69 10.06 -11.15
N GLU A 121 -12.50 9.14 -10.64
CA GLU A 121 -13.70 9.50 -9.91
C GLU A 121 -13.35 9.91 -8.47
N GLU A 122 -13.99 10.96 -7.99
CA GLU A 122 -13.89 11.35 -6.59
C GLU A 122 -14.54 10.28 -5.70
N VAL A 123 -13.81 9.81 -4.69
CA VAL A 123 -14.31 8.82 -3.73
C VAL A 123 -15.34 9.45 -2.80
N SER A 124 -16.55 8.87 -2.70
CA SER A 124 -17.53 9.34 -1.72
C SER A 124 -17.05 9.11 -0.27
N THR A 125 -17.60 9.85 0.68
CA THR A 125 -17.26 9.70 2.11
C THR A 125 -17.50 8.26 2.60
N GLU A 126 -18.61 7.63 2.20
CA GLU A 126 -18.93 6.25 2.54
C GLU A 126 -17.90 5.29 1.96
N LYS A 127 -17.48 5.52 0.71
CA LYS A 127 -16.46 4.70 0.05
C LYS A 127 -15.08 4.83 0.72
N VAL A 128 -14.74 6.00 1.28
CA VAL A 128 -13.51 6.15 2.06
C VAL A 128 -13.49 5.18 3.24
N TYR A 129 -14.58 5.07 4.00
CA TYR A 129 -14.69 4.13 5.12
C TYR A 129 -14.64 2.66 4.68
N GLU A 130 -15.24 2.34 3.52
CA GLU A 130 -15.13 1.01 2.92
C GLU A 130 -13.68 0.66 2.55
N LEU A 131 -12.95 1.62 1.98
CA LEU A 131 -11.54 1.46 1.64
C LEU A 131 -10.67 1.27 2.90
N VAL A 132 -10.91 2.02 3.97
CA VAL A 132 -10.25 1.82 5.28
C VAL A 132 -10.41 0.39 5.75
N LYS A 133 -11.64 -0.15 5.71
CA LYS A 133 -11.92 -1.54 6.07
C LYS A 133 -11.14 -2.53 5.20
N GLY A 134 -11.05 -2.27 3.88
CA GLY A 134 -10.29 -3.09 2.93
C GLY A 134 -8.80 -3.18 3.26
N TYR A 135 -8.17 -2.08 3.70
CA TYR A 135 -6.78 -2.10 4.19
C TYR A 135 -6.62 -2.98 5.44
N GLY A 136 -7.55 -2.88 6.40
CA GLY A 136 -7.53 -3.71 7.60
C GLY A 136 -7.68 -5.19 7.28
N GLU A 137 -8.61 -5.55 6.40
CA GLU A 137 -8.84 -6.93 5.96
C GLU A 137 -7.62 -7.50 5.19
N ALA A 138 -6.98 -6.68 4.34
CA ALA A 138 -5.75 -7.06 3.66
C ALA A 138 -4.60 -7.31 4.65
N ALA A 139 -4.46 -6.47 5.68
CA ALA A 139 -3.45 -6.65 6.72
C ALA A 139 -3.70 -7.92 7.56
N GLU A 140 -4.95 -8.25 7.84
CA GLU A 140 -5.32 -9.51 8.49
C GLU A 140 -4.92 -10.74 7.64
N ARG A 141 -5.15 -10.68 6.31
CA ARG A 141 -4.70 -11.71 5.37
C ARG A 141 -3.17 -11.81 5.29
N ALA A 142 -2.48 -10.66 5.27
CA ALA A 142 -1.03 -10.61 5.35
C ALA A 142 -0.50 -11.34 6.59
N MET A 143 -1.07 -11.06 7.75
CA MET A 143 -0.75 -11.74 9.01
C MET A 143 -1.02 -13.25 8.95
N LYS A 144 -2.18 -13.67 8.42
CA LYS A 144 -2.52 -15.10 8.22
C LYS A 144 -1.54 -15.79 7.25
N GLY A 145 -1.03 -15.07 6.26
CA GLY A 145 0.00 -15.54 5.33
C GLY A 145 1.43 -15.49 5.89
N GLY A 146 1.62 -15.18 7.19
CA GLY A 146 2.90 -15.23 7.88
C GLY A 146 3.73 -13.94 7.83
N ALA A 147 3.17 -12.81 7.34
CA ALA A 147 3.88 -11.54 7.35
C ALA A 147 4.17 -11.04 8.78
N ASP A 148 5.38 -10.51 9.00
CA ASP A 148 5.81 -9.88 10.27
C ASP A 148 5.41 -8.41 10.34
N ALA A 149 5.16 -7.79 9.21
CA ALA A 149 4.78 -6.39 9.08
C ALA A 149 3.92 -6.13 7.84
N VAL A 150 3.22 -5.01 7.85
CA VAL A 150 2.68 -4.39 6.64
C VAL A 150 3.23 -2.97 6.49
N GLU A 151 3.40 -2.52 5.26
CA GLU A 151 3.78 -1.15 4.93
C GLU A 151 2.62 -0.48 4.21
N ILE A 152 2.09 0.61 4.76
CA ILE A 152 1.04 1.39 4.10
C ILE A 152 1.69 2.31 3.06
N HIS A 153 1.28 2.18 1.80
CA HIS A 153 1.80 3.02 0.72
C HIS A 153 1.11 4.38 0.72
N MET A 154 1.78 5.38 1.31
CA MET A 154 1.30 6.75 1.49
C MET A 154 2.11 7.76 0.65
N ALA A 155 2.66 7.33 -0.48
CA ALA A 155 3.59 8.10 -1.31
C ALA A 155 3.24 8.00 -2.80
N HIS A 156 3.99 8.70 -3.64
CA HIS A 156 4.09 8.56 -5.10
C HIS A 156 2.78 8.83 -5.86
N GLY A 157 1.91 9.70 -5.35
CA GLY A 157 0.64 10.04 -6.00
C GLY A 157 -0.47 9.00 -5.86
N TYR A 158 -0.20 7.84 -5.26
CA TYR A 158 -1.22 6.80 -5.07
C TYR A 158 -2.36 7.26 -4.15
N LEU A 159 -3.41 6.45 -4.01
CA LEU A 159 -4.66 6.88 -3.39
C LEU A 159 -4.46 7.57 -2.03
N VAL A 160 -3.71 6.98 -1.10
CA VAL A 160 -3.52 7.57 0.23
C VAL A 160 -2.80 8.92 0.13
N ASN A 161 -1.75 9.01 -0.69
CA ASN A 161 -1.04 10.28 -0.93
C ASN A 161 -1.96 11.33 -1.55
N SER A 162 -2.88 10.93 -2.44
CA SER A 162 -3.82 11.87 -3.06
C SER A 162 -4.75 12.55 -2.05
N PHE A 163 -5.05 11.90 -0.92
CA PHE A 163 -5.78 12.52 0.20
C PHE A 163 -4.91 13.46 1.03
N MET A 164 -3.63 13.14 1.21
CA MET A 164 -2.72 13.93 2.04
C MET A 164 -2.32 15.27 1.40
N SER A 165 -2.10 15.24 0.07
CA SER A 165 -1.59 16.39 -0.67
C SER A 165 -2.64 17.49 -0.87
N PRO A 166 -2.36 18.75 -0.49
CA PRO A 166 -3.28 19.87 -0.76
C PRO A 166 -3.39 20.18 -2.27
N ARG A 167 -2.44 19.67 -3.08
CA ARG A 167 -2.48 19.78 -4.54
C ARG A 167 -3.60 18.95 -5.14
N THR A 168 -3.79 17.72 -4.68
CA THR A 168 -4.75 16.75 -5.23
C THR A 168 -6.01 16.60 -4.42
N ASN A 169 -6.01 16.99 -3.14
CA ASN A 169 -7.19 16.95 -2.29
C ASN A 169 -7.85 18.33 -2.21
N LYS A 170 -8.95 18.51 -2.94
CA LYS A 170 -9.80 19.72 -2.92
C LYS A 170 -11.15 19.47 -2.24
N ARG A 171 -11.25 18.40 -1.47
CA ARG A 171 -12.48 18.04 -0.74
C ARG A 171 -12.84 19.12 0.29
N VAL A 172 -14.15 19.25 0.54
CA VAL A 172 -14.72 20.19 1.53
C VAL A 172 -15.40 19.46 2.69
N ASP A 173 -15.31 18.12 2.70
CA ASP A 173 -15.81 17.26 3.77
C ASP A 173 -14.73 17.00 4.85
N GLU A 174 -14.99 16.05 5.75
CA GLU A 174 -14.09 15.68 6.84
C GLU A 174 -12.74 15.09 6.40
N PHE A 175 -12.55 14.80 5.12
CA PHE A 175 -11.30 14.26 4.54
C PHE A 175 -10.51 15.32 3.76
N GLY A 176 -10.92 16.60 3.77
CA GLY A 176 -10.28 17.68 3.02
C GLY A 176 -10.14 18.98 3.80
N GLY A 177 -9.51 19.97 3.17
CA GLY A 177 -9.27 21.30 3.77
C GLY A 177 -8.01 21.34 4.63
N ASN A 178 -8.12 21.36 5.96
CA ASN A 178 -6.98 21.48 6.88
C ASN A 178 -6.11 20.21 6.92
N PHE A 179 -4.95 20.31 7.57
CA PHE A 179 -3.98 19.21 7.66
C PHE A 179 -4.58 17.96 8.30
N GLU A 180 -5.25 18.09 9.44
CA GLU A 180 -5.82 16.96 10.20
C GLU A 180 -6.86 16.20 9.37
N ASN A 181 -7.70 16.90 8.63
CA ASN A 181 -8.69 16.28 7.76
C ASN A 181 -8.03 15.54 6.59
N ARG A 182 -7.01 16.13 5.95
CA ARG A 182 -6.28 15.45 4.88
C ARG A 182 -5.53 14.21 5.38
N MET A 183 -5.07 14.20 6.64
CA MET A 183 -4.41 13.05 7.27
C MET A 183 -5.42 12.01 7.80
N ARG A 184 -6.69 12.33 7.92
CA ARG A 184 -7.72 11.46 8.50
C ARG A 184 -7.78 10.09 7.82
N PHE A 185 -7.72 10.03 6.50
CA PHE A 185 -7.78 8.76 5.78
C PHE A 185 -6.59 7.84 6.13
N SER A 186 -5.36 8.36 6.11
CA SER A 186 -4.17 7.59 6.48
C SER A 186 -4.20 7.14 7.94
N ARG A 187 -4.64 8.00 8.86
CA ARG A 187 -4.80 7.67 10.27
C ARG A 187 -5.81 6.54 10.48
N LEU A 188 -6.99 6.64 9.87
CA LEU A 188 -8.03 5.60 9.97
C LEU A 188 -7.55 4.25 9.42
N ILE A 189 -6.77 4.24 8.33
CA ILE A 189 -6.15 3.01 7.80
C ILE A 189 -5.23 2.40 8.86
N ILE A 190 -4.34 3.19 9.45
CA ILE A 190 -3.39 2.69 10.46
C ILE A 190 -4.14 2.13 11.68
N GLU A 191 -5.17 2.82 12.14
CA GLU A 191 -6.02 2.39 13.26
C GLU A 191 -6.73 1.07 12.94
N GLU A 192 -7.35 0.94 11.77
CA GLU A 192 -8.06 -0.28 11.37
C GLU A 192 -7.10 -1.46 11.14
N VAL A 193 -5.91 -1.21 10.55
CA VAL A 193 -4.86 -2.22 10.42
C VAL A 193 -4.41 -2.73 11.78
N LYS A 194 -4.10 -1.84 12.73
CA LYS A 194 -3.72 -2.23 14.10
C LYS A 194 -4.82 -3.02 14.81
N LYS A 195 -6.07 -2.62 14.63
CA LYS A 195 -7.24 -3.30 15.19
C LYS A 195 -7.39 -4.71 14.61
N LYS A 196 -7.35 -4.86 13.28
CA LYS A 196 -7.53 -6.14 12.58
C LYS A 196 -6.39 -7.13 12.81
N THR A 197 -5.19 -6.62 13.01
CA THR A 197 -4.02 -7.46 13.33
C THR A 197 -3.79 -7.63 14.84
N GLU A 198 -4.64 -7.04 15.68
CA GLU A 198 -4.53 -7.07 17.15
C GLU A 198 -3.12 -6.64 17.65
N GLY A 199 -2.43 -5.81 16.87
CA GLY A 199 -1.05 -5.40 17.16
C GLY A 199 0.00 -6.51 17.05
N LYS A 200 -0.33 -7.66 16.49
CA LYS A 200 0.58 -8.83 16.39
C LYS A 200 1.68 -8.66 15.35
N ILE A 201 1.49 -7.79 14.36
CA ILE A 201 2.50 -7.46 13.33
C ILE A 201 2.83 -5.98 13.36
N ALA A 202 4.01 -5.61 12.86
CA ALA A 202 4.42 -4.21 12.79
C ALA A 202 3.68 -3.47 11.66
N VAL A 203 3.45 -2.18 11.85
CA VAL A 203 2.87 -1.29 10.82
C VAL A 203 3.91 -0.25 10.45
N LEU A 204 4.28 -0.23 9.19
CA LEU A 204 5.22 0.70 8.56
C LEU A 204 4.47 1.64 7.63
N ALA A 205 5.04 2.79 7.35
CA ALA A 205 4.51 3.74 6.38
C ALA A 205 5.59 4.12 5.36
N ARG A 206 5.24 4.11 4.08
CA ARG A 206 6.04 4.66 2.99
C ARG A 206 5.52 6.06 2.67
N ILE A 207 6.32 7.08 2.94
CA ILE A 207 5.99 8.49 2.67
C ILE A 207 7.00 9.10 1.69
N ASN A 208 6.65 10.19 1.02
CA ASN A 208 7.59 11.01 0.26
C ASN A 208 8.49 11.81 1.23
N SER A 209 9.61 12.33 0.74
CA SER A 209 10.35 13.42 1.40
C SER A 209 9.83 14.80 0.95
N THR A 210 9.38 14.88 -0.29
CA THR A 210 8.76 16.03 -0.95
C THR A 210 8.00 15.57 -2.17
N GLU A 211 7.04 16.34 -2.65
CA GLU A 211 6.35 16.06 -3.91
C GLU A 211 6.99 16.75 -5.12
N ASP A 212 7.87 17.74 -4.87
CA ASP A 212 8.55 18.57 -5.88
C ASP A 212 7.60 19.17 -6.95
N MET A 213 6.37 19.50 -6.51
CA MET A 213 5.33 20.03 -7.37
C MET A 213 4.68 21.25 -6.74
N PHE A 214 4.36 22.25 -7.55
CA PHE A 214 3.69 23.45 -7.07
C PHE A 214 2.36 23.12 -6.35
N GLY A 215 2.24 23.62 -5.11
CA GLY A 215 1.08 23.35 -4.25
C GLY A 215 1.02 21.95 -3.64
N GLY A 216 2.05 21.14 -3.83
CA GLY A 216 2.24 19.85 -3.18
C GLY A 216 2.87 19.98 -1.79
N LEU A 217 3.09 18.84 -1.14
CA LEU A 217 3.75 18.75 0.17
C LEU A 217 5.27 18.91 0.01
N ASP A 218 5.86 19.82 0.76
CA ASP A 218 7.30 19.99 0.83
C ASP A 218 7.93 19.14 1.97
N ASN A 219 9.24 19.27 2.14
CA ASN A 219 9.96 18.52 3.17
C ASN A 219 9.51 18.89 4.60
N HIS A 220 9.17 20.16 4.84
CA HIS A 220 8.67 20.60 6.13
C HIS A 220 7.29 19.99 6.44
N ASP A 221 6.40 20.00 5.45
CA ASP A 221 5.10 19.34 5.56
C ASP A 221 5.25 17.84 5.83
N MET A 222 6.20 17.18 5.15
CA MET A 222 6.42 15.74 5.32
C MET A 222 7.05 15.39 6.68
N CYS A 223 7.78 16.30 7.30
CA CYS A 223 8.17 16.14 8.72
C CYS A 223 6.95 16.19 9.65
N ALA A 224 5.98 17.08 9.39
CA ALA A 224 4.73 17.10 10.13
C ALA A 224 3.91 15.82 9.93
N VAL A 225 3.82 15.31 8.69
CA VAL A 225 3.19 14.01 8.39
C VAL A 225 3.84 12.85 9.16
N ALA A 226 5.18 12.81 9.21
CA ALA A 226 5.91 11.75 9.91
C ALA A 226 5.76 11.81 11.44
N SER A 227 5.42 12.98 11.98
CA SER A 227 5.24 13.22 13.41
C SER A 227 3.79 13.00 13.87
N TYR A 228 2.82 13.03 12.94
CA TYR A 228 1.40 12.88 13.18
C TYR A 228 1.00 11.41 13.37
#